data_7c46521470047228e5c6e1d7d6b4bb0d
#
_entry.id   7c46521470047228e5c6e1d7d6b4bb0d
#
_cell.length_a   1.000
_cell.length_b   1.000
_cell.length_c   1.000
_cell.angle_alpha   90.00
_cell.angle_beta   90.00
_cell.angle_gamma   90.00
#
_symmetry.space_group_name_H-M   'P 1'
#
loop_
_entity.id
_entity.type
_entity.pdbx_description
1 polymer ?
#
loop_
_entity_poly.entity_id
_entity_poly.type
_entity_poly.pdbx_seq_one_letter_code
_entity_poly.pdbx_strand_id
1 'polypeptide(L)'
;TKTAKAKAPADKSNFSNFEPYKLKKGEKYLNESQEKHLKKILTDWRMTLMEEVDKTVNYLQDEASNFPDPADRAAQEEEFSIELRTRDRERKLIRKIDDTLERLEQGDYGYCDSCGIEIGLRRLEARPTAEKCVDCKSLDEIRERQLGN
;
A
#
# COMPACT_ATOMS: atom_id res chain seq x y z
N THR A 1 -6.83 -15.36 -31.86
CA THR A 1 -5.55 -15.32 -31.16
C THR A 1 -5.62 -14.34 -30.02
N LYS A 2 -5.89 -14.84 -28.82
CA LYS A 2 -5.85 -14.04 -27.58
C LYS A 2 -4.39 -13.78 -27.22
N THR A 3 -3.92 -12.58 -27.49
CA THR A 3 -2.64 -12.10 -26.96
C THR A 3 -2.75 -11.99 -25.44
N ALA A 4 -2.06 -12.87 -24.75
CA ALA A 4 -1.87 -12.77 -23.31
C ALA A 4 -1.10 -11.46 -23.04
N LYS A 5 -1.76 -10.45 -22.47
CA LYS A 5 -1.08 -9.28 -21.93
C LYS A 5 -0.16 -9.77 -20.81
N ALA A 6 1.14 -9.64 -21.03
CA ALA A 6 2.13 -9.87 -19.98
C ALA A 6 1.77 -8.97 -18.80
N LYS A 7 1.47 -9.59 -17.64
CA LYS A 7 1.30 -8.87 -16.39
C LYS A 7 2.64 -8.18 -16.07
N ALA A 8 2.62 -6.86 -16.00
CA ALA A 8 3.74 -6.11 -15.46
C ALA A 8 4.10 -6.66 -14.07
N PRO A 9 5.38 -6.69 -13.68
CA PRO A 9 5.75 -7.15 -12.35
C PRO A 9 5.02 -6.27 -11.33
N ALA A 10 4.24 -6.92 -10.46
CA ALA A 10 3.49 -6.22 -9.43
C ALA A 10 4.46 -5.41 -8.57
N ASP A 11 4.27 -4.11 -8.54
CA ASP A 11 4.95 -3.26 -7.58
C ASP A 11 4.62 -3.78 -6.18
N LYS A 12 5.64 -4.19 -5.44
CA LYS A 12 5.47 -4.76 -4.10
C LYS A 12 4.80 -3.81 -3.11
N SER A 13 4.71 -2.52 -3.47
CA SER A 13 3.97 -1.50 -2.73
C SER A 13 2.45 -1.58 -2.94
N ASN A 14 2.00 -2.29 -3.95
CA ASN A 14 0.59 -2.46 -4.27
C ASN A 14 0.16 -3.89 -4.02
N PHE A 15 -0.69 -4.09 -3.03
CA PHE A 15 -1.32 -5.38 -2.79
C PHE A 15 -2.32 -5.68 -3.89
N SER A 16 -1.97 -6.61 -4.79
CA SER A 16 -2.81 -6.97 -5.94
C SER A 16 -3.39 -8.38 -5.86
N ASN A 17 -3.12 -9.09 -4.76
CA ASN A 17 -3.46 -10.50 -4.63
C ASN A 17 -4.72 -10.70 -3.79
N PHE A 18 -5.84 -10.19 -4.28
CA PHE A 18 -7.15 -10.36 -3.66
C PHE A 18 -8.20 -10.71 -4.72
N GLU A 19 -9.28 -11.36 -4.29
CA GLU A 19 -10.45 -11.57 -5.15
C GLU A 19 -11.36 -10.35 -5.06
N PRO A 20 -11.79 -9.76 -6.21
CA PRO A 20 -12.72 -8.63 -6.18
C PRO A 20 -14.04 -9.01 -5.53
N TYR A 21 -14.60 -8.09 -4.75
CA TYR A 21 -15.91 -8.28 -4.12
C TYR A 21 -17.01 -8.40 -5.18
N LYS A 22 -17.84 -9.42 -5.04
CA LYS A 22 -19.00 -9.61 -5.93
C LYS A 22 -20.19 -8.82 -5.38
N LEU A 23 -20.43 -7.67 -6.01
CA LEU A 23 -21.57 -6.82 -5.65
C LEU A 23 -22.89 -7.51 -5.98
N LYS A 24 -23.77 -7.60 -4.99
CA LYS A 24 -25.15 -8.04 -5.18
C LYS A 24 -26.04 -6.84 -5.50
N LYS A 25 -27.08 -7.09 -6.26
CA LYS A 25 -28.03 -6.05 -6.64
C LYS A 25 -28.71 -5.44 -5.41
N GLY A 26 -28.64 -4.12 -5.25
CA GLY A 26 -29.27 -3.41 -4.12
C GLY A 26 -28.47 -3.35 -2.84
N GLU A 27 -27.20 -3.77 -2.83
CA GLU A 27 -26.32 -3.62 -1.67
C GLU A 27 -26.04 -2.16 -1.34
N LYS A 28 -26.07 -1.84 -0.06
CA LYS A 28 -25.63 -0.53 0.43
C LYS A 28 -24.11 -0.44 0.38
N TYR A 29 -23.61 0.79 0.14
CA TYR A 29 -22.20 1.07 0.20
C TYR A 29 -21.64 0.82 1.60
N LEU A 30 -20.49 0.13 1.67
CA LEU A 30 -19.82 -0.26 2.90
C LEU A 30 -20.75 -0.94 3.92
N ASN A 31 -21.52 -1.92 3.45
CA ASN A 31 -22.21 -2.82 4.34
C ASN A 31 -21.20 -3.70 5.11
N GLU A 32 -21.66 -4.45 6.09
CA GLU A 32 -20.82 -5.29 6.94
C GLU A 32 -19.96 -6.27 6.13
N SER A 33 -20.49 -6.85 5.06
CA SER A 33 -19.76 -7.78 4.19
C SER A 33 -18.63 -7.09 3.44
N GLN A 34 -18.85 -5.89 2.93
CA GLN A 34 -17.86 -5.08 2.25
C GLN A 34 -16.76 -4.61 3.20
N GLU A 35 -17.11 -4.20 4.41
CA GLU A 35 -16.15 -3.84 5.47
C GLU A 35 -15.23 -5.01 5.85
N LYS A 36 -15.80 -6.21 6.00
CA LYS A 36 -15.02 -7.42 6.26
C LYS A 36 -14.06 -7.75 5.13
N HIS A 37 -14.52 -7.59 3.90
CA HIS A 37 -13.68 -7.81 2.72
C HIS A 37 -12.48 -6.86 2.68
N LEU A 38 -12.72 -5.57 2.90
CA LEU A 38 -11.66 -4.56 2.92
C LEU A 38 -10.72 -4.73 4.13
N LYS A 39 -11.26 -5.09 5.28
CA LYS A 39 -10.46 -5.40 6.47
C LYS A 39 -9.52 -6.57 6.22
N LYS A 40 -9.99 -7.60 5.54
CA LYS A 40 -9.17 -8.76 5.16
C LYS A 40 -8.04 -8.34 4.22
N ILE A 41 -8.33 -7.55 3.19
CA ILE A 41 -7.32 -7.02 2.26
C ILE A 41 -6.25 -6.24 3.02
N LEU A 42 -6.64 -5.34 3.90
CA LEU A 42 -5.72 -4.52 4.71
C LEU A 42 -4.86 -5.39 5.64
N THR A 43 -5.46 -6.36 6.31
CA THR A 43 -4.75 -7.25 7.23
C THR A 43 -3.74 -8.12 6.49
N ASP A 44 -4.11 -8.71 5.37
CA ASP A 44 -3.22 -9.55 4.56
C ASP A 44 -2.07 -8.71 3.98
N TRP A 45 -2.35 -7.52 3.52
CA TRP A 45 -1.31 -6.59 3.04
C TRP A 45 -0.34 -6.19 4.15
N ARG A 46 -0.86 -5.88 5.33
CA ARG A 46 -0.05 -5.58 6.51
C ARG A 46 0.91 -6.72 6.86
N MET A 47 0.41 -7.94 6.87
CA MET A 47 1.24 -9.13 7.13
C MET A 47 2.35 -9.30 6.09
N THR A 48 2.03 -9.13 4.82
CA THR A 48 3.01 -9.20 3.72
C THR A 48 4.12 -8.16 3.90
N LEU A 49 3.75 -6.92 4.23
CA LEU A 49 4.72 -5.84 4.47
C LEU A 49 5.61 -6.12 5.70
N MET A 50 5.04 -6.65 6.77
CA MET A 50 5.80 -7.02 7.97
C MET A 50 6.83 -8.12 7.68
N GLU A 51 6.45 -9.13 6.90
CA GLU A 51 7.36 -10.19 6.47
C GLU A 51 8.51 -9.64 5.61
N GLU A 52 8.21 -8.71 4.70
CA GLU A 52 9.23 -8.06 3.87
C GLU A 52 10.20 -7.21 4.73
N VAL A 53 9.70 -6.47 5.71
CA VAL A 53 10.55 -5.72 6.65
C VAL A 53 11.47 -6.65 7.45
N ASP A 54 10.94 -7.76 7.96
CA ASP A 54 11.72 -8.73 8.73
C ASP A 54 12.81 -9.39 7.88
N LYS A 55 12.50 -9.75 6.64
CA LYS A 55 13.48 -10.29 5.69
C LYS A 55 14.61 -9.29 5.42
N THR A 56 14.28 -8.03 5.22
CA THR A 56 15.27 -6.97 5.01
C THR A 56 16.18 -6.79 6.22
N VAL A 57 15.63 -6.77 7.43
CA VAL A 57 16.40 -6.68 8.67
C VAL A 57 17.36 -7.87 8.80
N ASN A 58 16.88 -9.09 8.60
CA ASN A 58 17.70 -10.30 8.67
C ASN A 58 18.81 -10.28 7.62
N TYR A 59 18.50 -9.90 6.40
CA TYR A 59 19.49 -9.75 5.33
C TYR A 59 20.60 -8.75 5.70
N LEU A 60 20.24 -7.57 6.21
CA LEU A 60 21.21 -6.55 6.61
C LEU A 60 22.09 -7.01 7.77
N GLN A 61 21.53 -7.75 8.74
CA GLN A 61 22.29 -8.31 9.87
C GLN A 61 23.27 -9.38 9.42
N ASP A 62 22.86 -10.28 8.53
CA ASP A 62 23.71 -11.35 8.00
C ASP A 62 24.87 -10.77 7.16
N GLU A 63 24.58 -9.82 6.29
CA GLU A 63 25.60 -9.15 5.44
C GLU A 63 26.55 -8.28 6.25
N ALA A 64 26.08 -7.65 7.33
CA ALA A 64 26.92 -6.84 8.21
C ALA A 64 27.98 -7.65 8.97
N SER A 65 27.77 -8.97 9.14
CA SER A 65 28.75 -9.87 9.73
C SER A 65 29.89 -10.27 8.80
N ASN A 66 29.78 -10.00 7.51
CA ASN A 66 30.82 -10.24 6.53
C ASN A 66 31.77 -9.02 6.43
N PHE A 67 33.07 -9.27 6.26
CA PHE A 67 34.09 -8.23 6.15
C PHE A 67 34.61 -8.17 4.71
N PRO A 68 33.91 -7.47 3.81
CA PRO A 68 34.34 -7.34 2.42
C PRO A 68 35.57 -6.46 2.30
N ASP A 69 36.29 -6.56 1.15
CA ASP A 69 37.37 -5.63 0.83
C ASP A 69 36.84 -4.20 0.62
N PRO A 70 37.70 -3.16 0.51
CA PRO A 70 37.25 -1.77 0.40
C PRO A 70 36.32 -1.48 -0.77
N ALA A 71 36.53 -2.13 -1.93
CA ALA A 71 35.68 -1.94 -3.10
C ALA A 71 34.31 -2.57 -2.92
N ASP A 72 34.26 -3.81 -2.41
CA ASP A 72 33.03 -4.52 -2.09
C ASP A 72 32.25 -3.84 -0.95
N ARG A 73 32.99 -3.24 0.00
CA ARG A 73 32.41 -2.49 1.11
C ARG A 73 31.63 -1.26 0.62
N ALA A 74 32.17 -0.52 -0.35
CA ALA A 74 31.49 0.64 -0.93
C ALA A 74 30.19 0.22 -1.62
N ALA A 75 30.19 -0.88 -2.38
CA ALA A 75 29.00 -1.44 -3.02
C ALA A 75 27.99 -1.93 -1.98
N GLN A 76 28.44 -2.57 -0.90
CA GLN A 76 27.60 -3.03 0.20
C GLN A 76 26.90 -1.86 0.91
N GLU A 77 27.61 -0.78 1.20
CA GLU A 77 27.05 0.41 1.85
C GLU A 77 25.96 1.06 0.99
N GLU A 78 26.16 1.12 -0.33
CA GLU A 78 25.16 1.62 -1.27
C GLU A 78 23.90 0.73 -1.28
N GLU A 79 24.07 -0.57 -1.35
CA GLU A 79 22.98 -1.55 -1.30
C GLU A 79 22.21 -1.43 0.02
N PHE A 80 22.89 -1.32 1.16
CA PHE A 80 22.27 -1.14 2.47
C PHE A 80 21.44 0.15 2.54
N SER A 81 21.94 1.23 1.95
CA SER A 81 21.22 2.51 1.88
C SER A 81 19.88 2.36 1.14
N ILE A 82 19.89 1.64 0.02
CA ILE A 82 18.67 1.37 -0.77
C ILE A 82 17.68 0.50 0.02
N GLU A 83 18.17 -0.56 0.64
CA GLU A 83 17.34 -1.48 1.45
C GLU A 83 16.73 -0.79 2.67
N LEU A 84 17.45 0.09 3.34
CA LEU A 84 16.95 0.87 4.46
C LEU A 84 15.85 1.84 4.05
N ARG A 85 15.98 2.48 2.89
CA ARG A 85 14.93 3.36 2.33
C ARG A 85 13.65 2.58 2.01
N THR A 86 13.79 1.39 1.43
CA THR A 86 12.67 0.50 1.14
C THR A 86 11.96 0.10 2.44
N ARG A 87 12.71 -0.29 3.46
CA ARG A 87 12.19 -0.63 4.78
C ARG A 87 11.43 0.53 5.43
N ASP A 88 11.96 1.73 5.36
CA ASP A 88 11.31 2.92 5.91
C ASP A 88 10.00 3.24 5.19
N ARG A 89 9.96 3.06 3.87
CA ARG A 89 8.74 3.20 3.08
C ARG A 89 7.68 2.17 3.49
N GLU A 90 8.08 0.92 3.64
CA GLU A 90 7.19 -0.17 4.06
C GLU A 90 6.65 0.07 5.47
N ARG A 91 7.46 0.54 6.41
CA ARG A 91 7.03 0.89 7.76
C ARG A 91 6.01 2.03 7.77
N LYS A 92 6.21 3.06 6.96
CA LYS A 92 5.25 4.16 6.81
C LYS A 92 3.92 3.66 6.26
N LEU A 93 3.98 2.73 5.32
CA LEU A 93 2.80 2.12 4.73
C LEU A 93 2.05 1.25 5.76
N ILE A 94 2.76 0.49 6.59
CA ILE A 94 2.17 -0.26 7.70
C ILE A 94 1.43 0.65 8.67
N ARG A 95 1.99 1.81 9.02
CA ARG A 95 1.30 2.81 9.85
C ARG A 95 0.02 3.33 9.20
N LYS A 96 0.06 3.61 7.90
CA LYS A 96 -1.14 4.00 7.15
C LYS A 96 -2.21 2.93 7.17
N ILE A 97 -1.83 1.67 7.06
CA ILE A 97 -2.76 0.54 7.15
C ILE A 97 -3.36 0.46 8.55
N ASP A 98 -2.57 0.60 9.60
CA ASP A 98 -3.04 0.61 10.99
C ASP A 98 -4.03 1.75 11.24
N ASP A 99 -3.73 2.96 10.79
CA ASP A 99 -4.63 4.11 10.88
C ASP A 99 -5.93 3.86 10.11
N THR A 100 -5.85 3.23 8.96
CA THR A 100 -7.01 2.88 8.14
C THR A 100 -7.89 1.84 8.81
N LEU A 101 -7.29 0.81 9.41
CA LEU A 101 -8.02 -0.21 10.19
C LEU A 101 -8.74 0.42 11.39
N GLU A 102 -8.13 1.36 12.06
CA GLU A 102 -8.75 2.10 13.15
C GLU A 102 -9.95 2.94 12.67
N ARG A 103 -9.81 3.65 11.55
CA ARG A 103 -10.92 4.40 10.94
C ARG A 103 -12.07 3.48 10.52
N LEU A 104 -11.76 2.30 10.02
CA LEU A 104 -12.76 1.29 9.66
C LEU A 104 -13.58 0.86 10.87
N GLU A 105 -12.95 0.64 12.01
CA GLU A 105 -13.61 0.29 13.28
C GLU A 105 -14.46 1.44 13.82
N GLN A 106 -14.02 2.68 13.63
CA GLN A 106 -14.73 3.88 14.08
C GLN A 106 -15.88 4.29 13.14
N GLY A 107 -16.00 3.68 11.98
CA GLY A 107 -17.03 4.01 10.99
C GLY A 107 -16.73 5.21 10.10
N ASP A 108 -15.52 5.75 10.15
CA ASP A 108 -15.10 6.93 9.37
C ASP A 108 -14.46 6.58 8.02
N TYR A 109 -14.43 5.31 7.69
CA TYR A 109 -13.78 4.80 6.49
C TYR A 109 -14.68 4.86 5.27
N GLY A 110 -14.09 5.12 4.11
CA GLY A 110 -14.76 4.98 2.81
C GLY A 110 -15.37 6.26 2.25
N TYR A 111 -15.24 7.38 2.95
CA TYR A 111 -15.71 8.69 2.51
C TYR A 111 -14.55 9.66 2.34
N CYS A 112 -14.66 10.53 1.33
CA CYS A 112 -13.63 11.51 1.03
C CYS A 112 -13.48 12.54 2.17
N ASP A 113 -12.26 12.75 2.63
CA ASP A 113 -11.96 13.75 3.67
C ASP A 113 -12.26 15.19 3.25
N SER A 114 -12.16 15.46 1.94
CA SER A 114 -12.33 16.83 1.41
C SER A 114 -13.77 17.18 1.06
N CYS A 115 -14.50 16.27 0.40
CA CYS A 115 -15.86 16.57 -0.09
C CYS A 115 -16.95 15.68 0.52
N GLY A 116 -16.59 14.65 1.27
CA GLY A 116 -17.53 13.79 1.98
C GLY A 116 -18.27 12.76 1.14
N ILE A 117 -18.02 12.69 -0.16
CA ILE A 117 -18.67 11.68 -1.01
C ILE A 117 -18.06 10.29 -0.82
N GLU A 118 -18.79 9.26 -1.23
CA GLU A 118 -18.28 7.90 -1.24
C GLU A 118 -17.04 7.77 -2.14
N ILE A 119 -15.97 7.18 -1.61
CA ILE A 119 -14.76 6.90 -2.40
C ILE A 119 -15.05 5.84 -3.46
N GLY A 120 -15.84 4.84 -3.12
CA GLY A 120 -16.22 3.74 -3.99
C GLY A 120 -15.46 2.46 -3.69
N LEU A 121 -16.17 1.33 -3.72
CA LEU A 121 -15.62 0.02 -3.36
C LEU A 121 -14.45 -0.37 -4.25
N ARG A 122 -14.54 -0.16 -5.56
CA ARG A 122 -13.48 -0.54 -6.50
C ARG A 122 -12.20 0.25 -6.29
N ARG A 123 -12.33 1.53 -5.97
CA ARG A 123 -11.17 2.36 -5.62
C ARG A 123 -10.53 1.91 -4.30
N LEU A 124 -11.35 1.56 -3.32
CA LEU A 124 -10.87 1.05 -2.04
C LEU A 124 -10.20 -0.32 -2.17
N GLU A 125 -10.68 -1.19 -3.06
CA GLU A 125 -10.00 -2.44 -3.38
C GLU A 125 -8.62 -2.21 -4.03
N ALA A 126 -8.54 -1.25 -4.94
CA ALA A 126 -7.28 -0.89 -5.60
C ALA A 126 -6.31 -0.16 -4.65
N ARG A 127 -6.83 0.68 -3.78
CA ARG A 127 -6.07 1.46 -2.80
C ARG A 127 -6.82 1.52 -1.48
N PRO A 128 -6.68 0.49 -0.62
CA PRO A 128 -7.45 0.40 0.62
C PRO A 128 -7.19 1.53 1.62
N THR A 129 -6.05 2.20 1.54
CA THR A 129 -5.70 3.35 2.39
C THR A 129 -6.16 4.69 1.83
N ALA A 130 -6.94 4.72 0.76
CA ALA A 130 -7.41 5.96 0.16
C ALA A 130 -8.28 6.77 1.12
N GLU A 131 -7.97 8.04 1.25
CA GLU A 131 -8.69 9.01 2.10
C GLU A 131 -9.49 10.02 1.28
N LYS A 132 -9.24 10.08 -0.01
CA LYS A 132 -9.88 11.03 -0.94
C LYS A 132 -10.45 10.33 -2.15
N CYS A 133 -11.55 10.89 -2.67
CA CYS A 133 -12.09 10.45 -3.96
C CYS A 133 -11.13 10.79 -5.10
N VAL A 134 -11.37 10.21 -6.27
CA VAL A 134 -10.53 10.43 -7.46
C VAL A 134 -10.41 11.91 -7.80
N ASP A 135 -11.53 12.64 -7.77
CA ASP A 135 -11.58 14.05 -8.15
C ASP A 135 -10.78 14.93 -7.18
N CYS A 136 -10.94 14.76 -5.87
CA CYS A 136 -10.19 15.51 -4.87
C CYS A 136 -8.71 15.17 -4.91
N LYS A 137 -8.35 13.93 -5.13
CA LYS A 137 -6.95 13.51 -5.27
C LYS A 137 -6.32 14.13 -6.51
N SER A 138 -7.02 14.16 -7.63
CA SER A 138 -6.55 14.80 -8.86
C SER A 138 -6.34 16.29 -8.69
N LEU A 139 -7.26 16.98 -7.99
CA LEU A 139 -7.11 18.40 -7.67
C LEU A 139 -5.87 18.68 -6.80
N ASP A 140 -5.63 17.85 -5.80
CA ASP A 140 -4.44 17.97 -4.95
C ASP A 140 -3.15 17.80 -5.76
N GLU A 141 -3.10 16.82 -6.65
CA GLU A 141 -1.96 16.59 -7.52
C GLU A 141 -1.69 17.77 -8.46
N ILE A 142 -2.73 18.41 -8.99
CA ILE A 142 -2.61 19.61 -9.80
C ILE A 142 -2.04 20.77 -8.97
N ARG A 143 -2.55 20.98 -7.75
CA ARG A 143 -2.04 22.02 -6.84
C ARG A 143 -0.58 21.78 -6.47
N GLU A 144 -0.20 20.56 -6.16
CA GLU A 144 1.20 20.18 -5.86
C GLU A 144 2.13 20.51 -7.04
N ARG A 145 1.71 20.23 -8.28
CA ARG A 145 2.49 20.57 -9.47
C ARG A 145 2.65 22.07 -9.67
N GLN A 146 1.61 22.86 -9.35
CA GLN A 146 1.67 24.32 -9.46
C GLN A 146 2.55 24.96 -8.40
N LEU A 147 2.62 24.37 -7.21
CA LEU A 147 3.39 24.87 -6.07
C LEU A 147 4.77 24.24 -5.95
N GLY A 148 5.01 23.13 -6.60
CA GLY A 148 6.16 22.27 -6.43
C GLY A 148 7.35 22.56 -7.36
N ASN A 149 7.38 23.70 -8.04
CA ASN A 149 8.55 24.10 -8.84
C ASN A 149 9.60 24.79 -8.00
#